data_456aa215594a1d35a6662e2fd7aa4426
#
_entry.id   456aa215594a1d35a6662e2fd7aa4426
#
_cell.length_a   1.000
_cell.length_b   1.000
_cell.length_c   1.000
_cell.angle_alpha   90.00
_cell.angle_beta   90.00
_cell.angle_gamma   90.00
#
_symmetry.space_group_name_H-M   'P 1'
#
loop_
_entity.id
_entity.type
_entity.pdbx_description
1 polymer ?
#
loop_
_entity_poly.entity_id
_entity_poly.type
_entity_poly.pdbx_seq_one_letter_code
_entity_poly.pdbx_strand_id
1 'polypeptide(L)'
;MSSDHEHSHDHERDSHRSFRDVTSPSGLTTEKQGLLHRSRREFLRDLGISAFAFPLIAGLPSLGYCATPVAPRKRMIILFSPNGIVPKAYWPDQAGRDFTLKEIMKPLEPFKDKTLIVKGVCDKVQGDGDNHMRGMSCLLTGIELLPGNIQGGSHTPAGWASGLSIDQEIKGYLQSNDQTRTRFGSLEFGVNVPDKADPWTRMVYAGRNKPIAPIDDPYAMFEKLYGQVKDQAAVISILDSLQSDLKKVRSTLSTEDRVKLDEHEAFVRHMEHEFKAAKDQKLREPPLELEAGIREDNENMPKLSKMQIDLMVNSFVNDMARVATLQYTCSVGQARMSWLGVKESHHTLSHEPGTNDEAQNDLIKINTWYAEQMAYLAKKLADTPEPDGSGSMLDHTTIIWTNELGEGASHTLNDIPLTIVGGGLGWEMGRSLQLKSVTHNRLHMSIAHAFGHHVDHFGNPNFCGEGVLPELTTA
;
A
#
# COMPACT_ATOMS: atom_id res chain seq x y z
N MET A 1 35.23 40.41 -44.38
CA MET A 1 34.50 40.22 -45.62
C MET A 1 33.06 40.07 -45.17
N SER A 2 32.33 41.15 -44.99
CA SER A 2 31.54 41.89 -46.00
C SER A 2 30.36 41.03 -46.44
N SER A 3 29.14 41.40 -46.36
CA SER A 3 28.37 42.68 -46.23
C SER A 3 26.90 42.29 -46.07
N ASP A 4 26.11 42.86 -45.12
CA ASP A 4 25.20 44.01 -45.32
C ASP A 4 24.13 43.86 -46.39
N HIS A 5 22.88 44.04 -45.98
CA HIS A 5 21.86 44.99 -46.45
C HIS A 5 20.51 44.67 -45.77
N GLU A 6 20.02 45.41 -44.85
CA GLU A 6 19.12 46.58 -44.74
C GLU A 6 18.13 46.83 -45.89
N HIS A 7 16.83 46.93 -45.44
CA HIS A 7 15.88 48.05 -45.72
C HIS A 7 14.48 47.62 -45.31
N SER A 8 13.84 48.16 -44.32
CA SER A 8 13.16 49.45 -43.97
C SER A 8 11.96 49.80 -44.88
N HIS A 9 10.90 50.15 -44.19
CA HIS A 9 9.84 51.17 -44.33
C HIS A 9 8.44 50.59 -44.17
N ASP A 10 7.74 50.93 -43.12
CA ASP A 10 6.95 52.11 -42.76
C ASP A 10 5.57 52.28 -43.45
N HIS A 11 4.63 52.57 -42.63
CA HIS A 11 3.42 53.39 -42.70
C HIS A 11 2.11 52.64 -42.37
N GLU A 12 1.60 52.88 -41.20
CA GLU A 12 0.62 53.91 -40.72
C GLU A 12 -0.85 53.73 -41.19
N ARG A 13 -1.70 53.82 -40.13
CA ARG A 13 -3.01 54.47 -39.99
C ARG A 13 -4.25 53.61 -39.88
N ASP A 14 -4.77 53.72 -38.70
CA ASP A 14 -6.14 54.09 -38.26
C ASP A 14 -7.33 53.71 -39.15
N SER A 15 -8.27 53.03 -38.51
CA SER A 15 -9.63 53.57 -38.40
C SER A 15 -10.53 52.74 -37.45
N HIS A 16 -11.07 53.46 -36.49
CA HIS A 16 -12.24 53.09 -35.70
C HIS A 16 -13.41 52.60 -36.58
N ARG A 17 -14.06 51.50 -36.16
CA ARG A 17 -15.54 51.39 -36.28
C ARG A 17 -16.12 50.45 -35.21
N SER A 18 -16.91 51.03 -34.37
CA SER A 18 -17.92 50.44 -33.54
C SER A 18 -18.98 49.71 -34.38
N PHE A 19 -19.38 48.51 -33.97
CA PHE A 19 -20.73 47.99 -34.27
C PHE A 19 -21.16 47.02 -33.18
N ARG A 20 -22.08 47.54 -32.40
CA ARG A 20 -23.42 47.08 -32.00
C ARG A 20 -23.61 45.59 -31.72
N ASP A 21 -24.14 45.41 -30.53
CA ASP A 21 -25.04 44.35 -30.04
C ASP A 21 -25.66 43.43 -31.07
N VAL A 22 -25.49 42.12 -30.89
CA VAL A 22 -26.47 41.14 -31.28
C VAL A 22 -26.73 40.20 -30.07
N THR A 23 -27.91 40.25 -29.63
CA THR A 23 -28.66 39.55 -28.61
C THR A 23 -28.37 38.06 -28.52
N SER A 24 -28.13 37.61 -27.27
CA SER A 24 -28.29 36.23 -26.81
C SER A 24 -29.74 35.74 -26.95
N PRO A 25 -29.97 34.47 -27.28
CA PRO A 25 -31.20 33.81 -26.85
C PRO A 25 -31.00 33.22 -25.47
N SER A 26 -31.68 33.83 -24.53
CA SER A 26 -31.99 33.33 -23.21
C SER A 26 -32.63 31.95 -23.24
N GLY A 27 -32.28 31.11 -22.30
CA GLY A 27 -33.14 30.05 -21.84
C GLY A 27 -32.47 28.71 -21.59
N LEU A 28 -31.63 28.60 -20.58
CA LEU A 28 -31.48 27.38 -19.80
C LEU A 28 -31.25 27.79 -18.35
N THR A 29 -32.29 27.56 -17.61
CA THR A 29 -32.59 27.99 -16.28
C THR A 29 -31.52 27.63 -15.23
N THR A 30 -31.18 28.61 -14.44
CA THR A 30 -30.45 28.65 -13.17
C THR A 30 -31.06 27.77 -12.05
N GLU A 31 -31.90 26.79 -12.37
CA GLU A 31 -32.61 25.97 -11.37
C GLU A 31 -31.91 24.67 -10.95
N LYS A 32 -30.83 24.26 -11.61
CA LYS A 32 -30.13 23.01 -11.26
C LYS A 32 -28.88 23.14 -10.37
N GLN A 33 -28.44 24.36 -10.08
CA GLN A 33 -27.30 24.58 -9.16
C GLN A 33 -27.73 24.91 -7.71
N GLY A 34 -29.00 25.06 -7.44
CA GLY A 34 -29.55 25.41 -6.13
C GLY A 34 -29.91 24.24 -5.20
N LEU A 35 -29.73 22.98 -5.64
CA LEU A 35 -30.20 21.80 -4.89
C LEU A 35 -29.19 21.18 -3.92
N LEU A 36 -27.98 21.68 -3.87
CA LEU A 36 -26.89 21.05 -3.08
C LEU A 36 -26.61 21.69 -1.72
N HIS A 37 -27.29 22.77 -1.32
CA HIS A 37 -27.08 23.45 -0.03
C HIS A 37 -28.38 23.92 0.65
N ARG A 38 -29.48 23.20 0.49
CA ARG A 38 -30.69 23.50 1.30
C ARG A 38 -30.56 22.82 2.67
N SER A 39 -30.72 23.62 3.74
CA SER A 39 -30.76 23.08 5.09
C SER A 39 -32.00 22.18 5.26
N ARG A 40 -31.94 21.16 6.15
CA ARG A 40 -33.10 20.31 6.50
C ARG A 40 -34.34 21.12 6.81
N ARG A 41 -34.18 22.29 7.42
CA ARG A 41 -35.26 23.20 7.81
C ARG A 41 -35.97 23.85 6.59
N GLU A 42 -35.22 24.19 5.54
CA GLU A 42 -35.73 24.74 4.32
C GLU A 42 -36.48 23.69 3.50
N PHE A 43 -35.96 22.46 3.46
CA PHE A 43 -36.63 21.34 2.78
C PHE A 43 -37.99 21.00 3.42
N LEU A 44 -38.07 20.93 4.77
CA LEU A 44 -39.30 20.63 5.48
C LEU A 44 -40.33 21.79 5.39
N ARG A 45 -39.85 23.05 5.36
CA ARG A 45 -40.70 24.20 5.10
C ARG A 45 -41.33 24.18 3.70
N ASP A 46 -40.54 23.80 2.69
CA ASP A 46 -41.01 23.70 1.29
C ASP A 46 -41.99 22.54 1.09
N LEU A 47 -42.00 21.55 1.98
CA LEU A 47 -43.01 20.49 2.07
C LEU A 47 -44.29 20.93 2.81
N GLY A 48 -44.40 22.19 3.27
CA GLY A 48 -45.57 22.72 3.98
C GLY A 48 -45.74 22.20 5.41
N ILE A 49 -44.66 21.66 6.01
CA ILE A 49 -44.68 21.12 7.38
C ILE A 49 -44.51 22.27 8.39
N SER A 50 -45.45 22.39 9.33
CA SER A 50 -45.43 23.45 10.32
C SER A 50 -44.23 23.34 11.27
N ALA A 51 -43.73 24.51 11.73
CA ALA A 51 -42.63 24.58 12.67
C ALA A 51 -42.89 23.85 14.03
N PHE A 52 -44.17 23.62 14.38
CA PHE A 52 -44.58 22.87 15.57
C PHE A 52 -44.36 21.36 15.46
N ALA A 53 -44.39 20.79 14.24
CA ALA A 53 -44.12 19.38 14.02
C ALA A 53 -42.63 19.07 13.94
N PHE A 54 -41.75 20.08 13.81
CA PHE A 54 -40.32 19.94 13.62
C PHE A 54 -39.59 19.13 14.73
N PRO A 55 -39.87 19.36 16.04
CA PRO A 55 -39.17 18.57 17.09
C PRO A 55 -39.55 17.08 17.06
N LEU A 56 -40.78 16.77 16.65
CA LEU A 56 -41.28 15.39 16.58
C LEU A 56 -40.73 14.69 15.33
N ILE A 57 -40.71 15.40 14.20
CA ILE A 57 -40.26 14.89 12.89
C ILE A 57 -38.71 14.77 12.85
N ALA A 58 -38.00 15.73 13.45
CA ALA A 58 -36.52 15.70 13.52
C ALA A 58 -35.94 14.53 14.32
N GLY A 59 -36.77 13.95 15.22
CA GLY A 59 -36.42 12.80 16.03
C GLY A 59 -36.78 11.43 15.43
N LEU A 60 -37.44 11.40 14.25
CA LEU A 60 -37.85 10.15 13.60
C LEU A 60 -36.63 9.51 12.88
N PRO A 61 -36.25 8.27 13.24
CA PRO A 61 -35.11 7.58 12.61
C PRO A 61 -35.27 7.40 11.09
N SER A 62 -36.52 7.30 10.59
CA SER A 62 -36.83 7.13 9.17
C SER A 62 -36.65 8.38 8.29
N LEU A 63 -36.47 9.57 8.90
CA LEU A 63 -36.11 10.81 8.19
C LEU A 63 -34.58 11.09 8.25
N GLY A 64 -33.81 10.30 8.99
CA GLY A 64 -32.41 10.14 8.72
C GLY A 64 -32.31 9.52 7.32
N TYR A 65 -31.55 10.11 6.42
CA TYR A 65 -31.15 9.41 5.21
C TYR A 65 -30.67 8.03 5.66
N CYS A 66 -31.41 6.98 5.34
CA CYS A 66 -30.90 5.63 5.24
C CYS A 66 -29.98 5.59 4.01
N ALA A 67 -28.81 6.21 4.11
CA ALA A 67 -27.66 5.62 3.46
C ALA A 67 -27.58 4.23 4.10
N THR A 68 -27.83 3.18 3.34
CA THR A 68 -27.42 1.83 3.70
C THR A 68 -26.05 2.00 4.30
N PRO A 69 -25.76 1.53 5.53
CA PRO A 69 -24.44 1.67 6.10
C PRO A 69 -23.46 1.02 5.11
N VAL A 70 -22.72 1.84 4.39
CA VAL A 70 -21.64 1.33 3.55
C VAL A 70 -20.66 0.77 4.55
N ALA A 71 -20.45 -0.54 4.51
CA ALA A 71 -19.49 -1.18 5.40
C ALA A 71 -18.16 -0.41 5.34
N PRO A 72 -17.53 -0.14 6.49
CA PRO A 72 -16.29 0.61 6.56
C PRO A 72 -15.26 0.04 5.57
N ARG A 73 -14.57 0.91 4.85
CA ARG A 73 -13.59 0.52 3.84
C ARG A 73 -12.33 0.00 4.49
N LYS A 74 -12.21 -1.31 4.63
CA LYS A 74 -10.99 -1.93 5.15
C LYS A 74 -9.83 -1.71 4.19
N ARG A 75 -8.69 -1.28 4.74
CA ARG A 75 -7.44 -1.06 4.01
C ARG A 75 -6.27 -1.72 4.73
N MET A 76 -5.27 -2.14 3.98
CA MET A 76 -4.05 -2.75 4.49
C MET A 76 -2.82 -2.13 3.86
N ILE A 77 -1.83 -1.84 4.70
CA ILE A 77 -0.50 -1.40 4.29
C ILE A 77 0.51 -2.32 4.95
N ILE A 78 1.41 -2.91 4.17
CA ILE A 78 2.55 -3.67 4.68
C ILE A 78 3.81 -2.83 4.48
N LEU A 79 4.45 -2.44 5.58
CA LEU A 79 5.70 -1.72 5.61
C LEU A 79 6.83 -2.70 5.91
N PHE A 80 7.80 -2.77 5.04
CA PHE A 80 8.97 -3.65 5.17
C PHE A 80 10.23 -2.83 5.45
N SER A 81 11.00 -3.22 6.47
CA SER A 81 12.36 -2.76 6.71
C SER A 81 13.32 -3.96 6.76
N PRO A 82 14.57 -3.85 6.26
CA PRO A 82 15.48 -4.99 6.16
C PRO A 82 16.35 -5.23 7.40
N ASN A 83 17.12 -6.33 7.33
CA ASN A 83 18.26 -6.67 8.17
C ASN A 83 17.96 -6.97 9.65
N GLY A 84 16.74 -7.34 9.99
CA GLY A 84 16.35 -7.66 11.35
C GLY A 84 16.23 -6.44 12.28
N ILE A 85 16.01 -6.71 13.55
CA ILE A 85 15.91 -5.67 14.60
C ILE A 85 16.88 -5.95 15.75
N VAL A 86 17.01 -4.99 16.67
CA VAL A 86 17.67 -5.19 17.97
C VAL A 86 16.62 -5.67 18.98
N PRO A 87 16.53 -6.99 19.29
CA PRO A 87 15.41 -7.57 20.05
C PRO A 87 15.20 -6.94 21.43
N LYS A 88 16.29 -6.66 22.15
CA LYS A 88 16.26 -6.06 23.51
C LYS A 88 15.67 -4.64 23.53
N ALA A 89 15.77 -3.92 22.42
CA ALA A 89 15.27 -2.55 22.26
C ALA A 89 13.93 -2.46 21.52
N TYR A 90 13.41 -3.59 21.03
CA TYR A 90 12.17 -3.67 20.26
C TYR A 90 11.01 -4.30 21.07
N TRP A 91 11.22 -5.53 21.60
CA TRP A 91 10.15 -6.28 22.24
C TRP A 91 9.81 -5.75 23.63
N PRO A 92 8.52 -5.46 23.95
CA PRO A 92 8.09 -5.18 25.31
C PRO A 92 8.42 -6.35 26.24
N ASP A 93 8.75 -6.03 27.49
CA ASP A 93 9.00 -7.06 28.52
C ASP A 93 7.68 -7.68 29.01
N GLN A 94 6.59 -6.90 28.98
CA GLN A 94 5.28 -7.31 29.46
C GLN A 94 4.37 -7.72 28.28
N ALA A 95 3.62 -8.79 28.48
CA ALA A 95 2.48 -9.14 27.64
C ALA A 95 1.20 -8.46 28.15
N GLY A 96 0.19 -8.35 27.27
CA GLY A 96 -1.10 -7.75 27.62
C GLY A 96 -1.14 -6.25 27.41
N ARG A 97 -2.07 -5.57 28.09
CA ARG A 97 -2.34 -4.13 27.90
C ARG A 97 -1.39 -3.22 28.67
N ASP A 98 -0.82 -3.71 29.78
CA ASP A 98 0.09 -2.94 30.64
C ASP A 98 1.56 -3.04 30.17
N PHE A 99 1.78 -2.95 28.87
CA PHE A 99 3.11 -2.99 28.27
C PHE A 99 3.72 -1.60 28.12
N THR A 100 5.04 -1.54 28.07
CA THR A 100 5.80 -0.32 27.78
C THR A 100 6.51 -0.47 26.44
N LEU A 101 6.39 0.54 25.58
CA LEU A 101 7.13 0.59 24.33
C LEU A 101 8.61 0.76 24.61
N LYS A 102 9.43 -0.12 24.02
CA LYS A 102 10.88 -0.02 24.06
C LYS A 102 11.40 1.11 23.17
N GLU A 103 12.70 1.36 23.22
CA GLU A 103 13.34 2.51 22.58
C GLU A 103 12.99 2.65 21.11
N ILE A 104 13.11 1.58 20.32
CA ILE A 104 12.82 1.56 18.90
C ILE A 104 11.35 1.93 18.62
N MET A 105 10.44 1.54 19.52
CA MET A 105 9.00 1.69 19.34
C MET A 105 8.44 2.99 19.89
N LYS A 106 9.24 3.82 20.58
CA LYS A 106 8.78 5.10 21.17
C LYS A 106 8.07 6.05 20.22
N PRO A 107 8.43 6.15 18.93
CA PRO A 107 7.68 6.98 17.98
C PRO A 107 6.19 6.62 17.88
N LEU A 108 5.80 5.39 18.25
CA LEU A 108 4.41 4.92 18.23
C LEU A 108 3.65 5.20 19.54
N GLU A 109 4.25 5.86 20.54
CA GLU A 109 3.58 6.18 21.80
C GLU A 109 2.23 6.90 21.61
N PRO A 110 2.07 7.87 20.69
CA PRO A 110 0.78 8.50 20.43
C PRO A 110 -0.31 7.54 19.90
N PHE A 111 0.09 6.38 19.40
CA PHE A 111 -0.80 5.36 18.83
C PHE A 111 -0.83 4.08 19.65
N LYS A 112 -0.30 4.08 20.88
CA LYS A 112 -0.17 2.89 21.70
C LYS A 112 -1.48 2.12 21.84
N ASP A 113 -2.59 2.81 22.06
CA ASP A 113 -3.91 2.19 22.19
C ASP A 113 -4.43 1.55 20.89
N LYS A 114 -3.84 1.92 19.74
CA LYS A 114 -4.11 1.34 18.41
C LYS A 114 -2.95 0.49 17.91
N THR A 115 -2.01 0.12 18.79
CA THR A 115 -0.83 -0.68 18.45
C THR A 115 -0.96 -2.08 19.02
N LEU A 116 -0.68 -3.09 18.20
CA LEU A 116 -0.54 -4.49 18.60
C LEU A 116 0.88 -4.94 18.22
N ILE A 117 1.67 -5.34 19.21
CA ILE A 117 3.00 -5.92 19.00
C ILE A 117 2.88 -7.42 19.19
N VAL A 118 3.25 -8.19 18.16
CA VAL A 118 3.13 -9.66 18.18
C VAL A 118 4.51 -10.29 18.11
N LYS A 119 4.94 -10.92 19.19
CA LYS A 119 6.16 -11.73 19.27
C LYS A 119 5.83 -13.22 19.08
N GLY A 120 6.74 -13.99 18.52
CA GLY A 120 6.60 -15.44 18.37
C GLY A 120 6.07 -15.88 17.01
N VAL A 121 5.97 -14.96 16.04
CA VAL A 121 5.69 -15.31 14.65
C VAL A 121 7.00 -15.71 13.96
N CYS A 122 6.98 -16.85 13.26
CA CYS A 122 8.18 -17.43 12.65
C CYS A 122 7.92 -17.77 11.18
N ASP A 123 8.90 -17.49 10.32
CA ASP A 123 8.95 -18.12 9.01
C ASP A 123 9.61 -19.49 9.13
N LYS A 124 8.81 -20.53 9.01
CA LYS A 124 9.27 -21.93 9.07
C LYS A 124 9.46 -22.56 7.71
N VAL A 125 9.32 -21.79 6.64
CA VAL A 125 9.57 -22.26 5.28
C VAL A 125 11.04 -22.63 5.14
N GLN A 126 11.28 -23.81 4.59
CA GLN A 126 12.64 -24.38 4.36
C GLN A 126 12.84 -24.55 2.85
N GLY A 127 14.01 -25.05 2.44
CA GLY A 127 14.33 -25.34 1.06
C GLY A 127 15.45 -24.46 0.51
N ASP A 128 15.39 -24.17 -0.78
CA ASP A 128 16.43 -23.44 -1.50
C ASP A 128 16.61 -22.01 -0.99
N GLY A 129 17.75 -21.42 -1.26
CA GLY A 129 18.15 -20.08 -0.85
C GLY A 129 18.69 -19.97 0.59
N ASP A 130 19.31 -18.85 0.88
CA ASP A 130 19.73 -18.50 2.24
C ASP A 130 18.58 -17.88 3.05
N ASN A 131 18.86 -17.55 4.33
CA ASN A 131 17.81 -17.00 5.20
C ASN A 131 17.34 -15.61 4.76
N HIS A 132 18.19 -14.81 4.12
CA HIS A 132 17.76 -13.54 3.55
C HIS A 132 16.81 -13.72 2.36
N MET A 133 17.12 -14.67 1.45
CA MET A 133 16.24 -15.00 0.32
C MET A 133 14.89 -15.51 0.81
N ARG A 134 14.89 -16.48 1.74
CA ARG A 134 13.68 -17.02 2.33
C ARG A 134 12.91 -15.94 3.10
N GLY A 135 13.60 -15.24 4.01
CA GLY A 135 12.98 -14.16 4.77
C GLY A 135 12.32 -13.11 3.91
N MET A 136 12.92 -12.75 2.76
CA MET A 136 12.32 -11.75 1.86
C MET A 136 11.18 -12.32 1.01
N SER A 137 11.44 -13.40 0.28
CA SER A 137 10.51 -13.90 -0.71
C SER A 137 9.42 -14.81 -0.13
N CYS A 138 9.67 -15.47 1.03
CA CYS A 138 8.66 -16.26 1.71
C CYS A 138 7.85 -15.45 2.73
N LEU A 139 8.30 -14.24 3.11
CA LEU A 139 7.67 -13.40 4.13
C LEU A 139 6.16 -13.21 3.92
N LEU A 140 5.77 -12.85 2.71
CA LEU A 140 4.37 -12.60 2.37
C LEU A 140 3.71 -13.76 1.61
N THR A 141 4.50 -14.74 1.14
CA THR A 141 3.97 -15.87 0.36
C THR A 141 3.75 -17.13 1.20
N GLY A 142 4.47 -17.29 2.30
CA GLY A 142 4.39 -18.45 3.18
C GLY A 142 4.67 -19.78 2.49
N ILE A 143 5.45 -19.78 1.39
CA ILE A 143 5.74 -20.96 0.58
C ILE A 143 7.18 -20.92 0.07
N GLU A 144 7.75 -22.09 -0.23
CA GLU A 144 9.13 -22.29 -0.62
C GLU A 144 9.50 -21.56 -1.92
N LEU A 145 10.79 -21.24 -2.03
CA LEU A 145 11.39 -20.80 -3.28
C LEU A 145 11.47 -21.95 -4.28
N LEU A 146 11.35 -21.62 -5.54
CA LEU A 146 11.60 -22.56 -6.64
C LEU A 146 13.09 -22.85 -6.76
N PRO A 147 13.49 -24.02 -7.27
CA PRO A 147 14.84 -24.23 -7.75
C PRO A 147 15.25 -23.16 -8.74
N GLY A 148 16.48 -22.67 -8.63
CA GLY A 148 16.97 -21.58 -9.48
C GLY A 148 18.49 -21.56 -9.57
N ASN A 149 19.02 -20.45 -10.03
CA ASN A 149 20.46 -20.24 -10.26
C ASN A 149 21.06 -19.07 -9.47
N ILE A 150 20.27 -18.48 -8.56
CA ILE A 150 20.76 -17.38 -7.73
C ILE A 150 21.41 -17.97 -6.48
N GLN A 151 22.74 -17.88 -6.41
CA GLN A 151 23.54 -18.39 -5.30
C GLN A 151 23.62 -17.37 -4.18
N GLY A 152 23.19 -17.75 -2.98
CA GLY A 152 23.34 -16.99 -1.75
C GLY A 152 24.45 -17.53 -0.85
N GLY A 153 24.36 -17.24 0.45
CA GLY A 153 25.27 -17.76 1.47
C GLY A 153 25.09 -19.25 1.76
N SER A 154 24.02 -19.89 1.31
CA SER A 154 23.78 -21.33 1.40
C SER A 154 24.32 -22.06 0.17
N HIS A 155 24.38 -23.42 0.26
CA HIS A 155 24.81 -24.28 -0.85
C HIS A 155 23.73 -24.56 -1.89
N THR A 156 22.48 -24.15 -1.66
CA THR A 156 21.34 -24.36 -2.56
C THR A 156 20.95 -23.07 -3.24
N PRO A 157 21.20 -22.92 -4.56
CA PRO A 157 20.74 -21.75 -5.31
C PRO A 157 19.22 -21.75 -5.37
N ALA A 158 18.63 -20.55 -5.41
CA ALA A 158 17.19 -20.38 -5.42
C ALA A 158 16.70 -19.62 -6.68
N GLY A 159 15.44 -19.79 -6.98
CA GLY A 159 14.61 -18.99 -7.86
C GLY A 159 13.59 -18.17 -7.06
N TRP A 160 12.53 -17.76 -7.72
CA TRP A 160 11.45 -16.96 -7.13
C TRP A 160 10.54 -17.81 -6.23
N ALA A 161 9.72 -17.16 -5.40
CA ALA A 161 8.72 -17.85 -4.59
C ALA A 161 7.73 -18.65 -5.45
N SER A 162 7.28 -19.78 -4.94
CA SER A 162 6.42 -20.70 -5.66
C SER A 162 4.93 -20.39 -5.54
N GLY A 163 4.56 -19.26 -4.92
CA GLY A 163 3.16 -18.91 -4.67
C GLY A 163 2.88 -17.41 -4.69
N LEU A 164 1.64 -17.09 -4.37
CA LEU A 164 1.04 -15.76 -4.29
C LEU A 164 1.35 -15.14 -2.92
N SER A 165 1.56 -13.83 -2.84
CA SER A 165 1.70 -13.11 -1.57
C SER A 165 0.34 -12.70 -0.99
N ILE A 166 0.27 -12.52 0.33
CA ILE A 166 -0.99 -12.24 1.05
C ILE A 166 -1.64 -10.93 0.61
N ASP A 167 -0.87 -9.90 0.31
CA ASP A 167 -1.37 -8.64 -0.23
C ASP A 167 -2.07 -8.84 -1.58
N GLN A 168 -1.52 -9.70 -2.45
CA GLN A 168 -2.11 -10.02 -3.75
C GLN A 168 -3.34 -10.95 -3.62
N GLU A 169 -3.38 -11.83 -2.61
CA GLU A 169 -4.57 -12.61 -2.27
C GLU A 169 -5.72 -11.70 -1.85
N ILE A 170 -5.48 -10.78 -0.91
CA ILE A 170 -6.48 -9.78 -0.47
C ILE A 170 -6.91 -8.87 -1.62
N LYS A 171 -5.97 -8.42 -2.44
CA LYS A 171 -6.26 -7.71 -3.68
C LYS A 171 -7.24 -8.49 -4.56
N GLY A 172 -6.94 -9.76 -4.84
CA GLY A 172 -7.78 -10.62 -5.68
C GLY A 172 -9.20 -10.73 -5.13
N TYR A 173 -9.33 -10.96 -3.83
CA TYR A 173 -10.62 -11.02 -3.14
C TYR A 173 -11.40 -9.70 -3.25
N LEU A 174 -10.77 -8.56 -2.95
CA LEU A 174 -11.43 -7.25 -3.02
C LEU A 174 -11.84 -6.87 -4.46
N GLN A 175 -11.02 -7.22 -5.44
CA GLN A 175 -11.29 -6.93 -6.85
C GLN A 175 -12.38 -7.83 -7.46
N SER A 176 -12.70 -8.98 -6.84
CA SER A 176 -13.76 -9.88 -7.29
C SER A 176 -15.18 -9.35 -7.03
N ASN A 177 -15.33 -8.34 -6.17
CA ASN A 177 -16.61 -7.76 -5.77
C ASN A 177 -16.70 -6.28 -6.19
N ASP A 178 -17.73 -5.92 -6.94
CA ASP A 178 -17.93 -4.54 -7.45
C ASP A 178 -18.04 -3.49 -6.34
N GLN A 179 -18.46 -3.86 -5.13
CA GLN A 179 -18.56 -2.94 -3.98
C GLN A 179 -17.21 -2.63 -3.34
N THR A 180 -16.23 -3.53 -3.50
CA THR A 180 -14.89 -3.39 -2.92
C THR A 180 -13.82 -3.11 -3.94
N ARG A 181 -14.15 -3.26 -5.23
CA ARG A 181 -13.24 -3.03 -6.35
C ARG A 181 -12.79 -1.57 -6.40
N THR A 182 -11.50 -1.38 -6.63
CA THR A 182 -10.85 -0.08 -6.80
C THR A 182 -10.17 0.01 -8.18
N ARG A 183 -9.73 1.21 -8.57
CA ARG A 183 -9.00 1.42 -9.84
C ARG A 183 -7.75 0.55 -9.91
N PHE A 184 -6.89 0.64 -8.89
CA PHE A 184 -5.74 -0.26 -8.74
C PHE A 184 -6.10 -1.33 -7.71
N GLY A 185 -5.80 -2.58 -8.01
CA GLY A 185 -6.03 -3.65 -7.03
C GLY A 185 -5.10 -3.52 -5.83
N SER A 186 -3.84 -3.22 -6.08
CA SER A 186 -2.81 -2.93 -5.09
C SER A 186 -1.82 -1.89 -5.63
N LEU A 187 -1.06 -1.27 -4.72
CA LEU A 187 0.01 -0.33 -5.04
C LEU A 187 1.28 -0.73 -4.28
N GLU A 188 2.34 -0.97 -5.03
CA GLU A 188 3.64 -1.39 -4.50
C GLU A 188 4.61 -0.20 -4.53
N PHE A 189 4.80 0.43 -3.37
CA PHE A 189 5.72 1.55 -3.17
C PHE A 189 7.09 1.05 -2.74
N GLY A 190 8.14 1.74 -3.16
CA GLY A 190 9.51 1.49 -2.78
C GLY A 190 10.24 2.73 -2.28
N VAL A 191 11.35 2.54 -1.58
CA VAL A 191 12.31 3.59 -1.22
C VAL A 191 13.71 3.01 -1.36
N ASN A 192 14.47 3.49 -2.34
CA ASN A 192 15.83 3.02 -2.65
C ASN A 192 15.91 1.49 -2.83
N VAL A 193 14.98 0.92 -3.58
CA VAL A 193 14.98 -0.52 -3.89
C VAL A 193 15.91 -0.78 -5.07
N PRO A 194 16.86 -1.71 -4.96
CA PRO A 194 17.77 -1.98 -6.08
C PRO A 194 17.04 -2.45 -7.34
N ASP A 195 17.49 -1.99 -8.51
CA ASP A 195 16.98 -2.41 -9.82
C ASP A 195 17.14 -3.91 -10.08
N LYS A 196 18.14 -4.53 -9.45
CA LYS A 196 18.40 -5.96 -9.57
C LYS A 196 17.20 -6.77 -9.12
N ALA A 197 16.70 -7.63 -10.00
CA ALA A 197 15.59 -8.53 -9.71
C ALA A 197 16.10 -9.91 -9.27
N ASP A 198 15.99 -10.20 -7.99
CA ASP A 198 16.38 -11.48 -7.38
C ASP A 198 15.56 -11.74 -6.07
N PRO A 199 15.66 -12.94 -5.47
CA PRO A 199 14.93 -13.28 -4.25
C PRO A 199 15.23 -12.40 -3.03
N TRP A 200 16.32 -11.65 -3.00
CA TRP A 200 16.59 -10.68 -1.94
C TRP A 200 15.85 -9.35 -2.10
N THR A 201 15.32 -9.09 -3.29
CA THR A 201 14.80 -7.76 -3.66
C THR A 201 13.28 -7.71 -3.86
N ARG A 202 12.59 -8.86 -3.80
CA ARG A 202 11.15 -8.93 -4.07
C ARG A 202 10.41 -9.70 -2.97
N MET A 203 9.43 -9.03 -2.35
CA MET A 203 8.55 -9.63 -1.34
C MET A 203 7.14 -9.87 -1.86
N VAL A 204 6.71 -9.13 -2.89
CA VAL A 204 5.37 -9.21 -3.47
C VAL A 204 5.36 -10.12 -4.69
N TYR A 205 4.38 -11.02 -4.75
CA TYR A 205 4.23 -12.01 -5.82
C TYR A 205 2.80 -12.13 -6.29
N ALA A 206 2.56 -11.89 -7.58
CA ALA A 206 1.26 -12.09 -8.23
C ALA A 206 0.91 -13.58 -8.45
N GLY A 207 1.77 -14.49 -8.05
CA GLY A 207 1.63 -15.93 -8.20
C GLY A 207 2.99 -16.62 -8.33
N ARG A 208 2.96 -17.93 -8.57
CA ARG A 208 4.16 -18.75 -8.76
C ARG A 208 5.10 -18.14 -9.78
N ASN A 209 6.35 -17.85 -9.38
CA ASN A 209 7.39 -17.29 -10.28
C ASN A 209 7.01 -15.94 -10.91
N LYS A 210 6.22 -15.12 -10.19
CA LYS A 210 5.73 -13.83 -10.68
C LYS A 210 5.96 -12.72 -9.65
N PRO A 211 7.23 -12.33 -9.42
CA PRO A 211 7.54 -11.22 -8.52
C PRO A 211 7.01 -9.90 -9.09
N ILE A 212 6.58 -9.01 -8.20
CA ILE A 212 6.20 -7.64 -8.52
C ILE A 212 7.27 -6.70 -7.98
N ALA A 213 7.79 -5.82 -8.84
CA ALA A 213 8.72 -4.78 -8.43
C ALA A 213 7.97 -3.61 -7.80
N PRO A 214 8.41 -3.08 -6.65
CA PRO A 214 7.89 -1.82 -6.14
C PRO A 214 8.36 -0.66 -7.03
N ILE A 215 7.59 0.43 -7.02
CA ILE A 215 7.95 1.69 -7.68
C ILE A 215 8.58 2.58 -6.60
N ASP A 216 9.86 2.82 -6.68
CA ASP A 216 10.63 3.61 -5.70
C ASP A 216 10.88 5.05 -6.15
N ASP A 217 10.74 5.36 -7.44
CA ASP A 217 10.65 6.73 -7.94
C ASP A 217 9.26 7.33 -7.64
N PRO A 218 9.17 8.36 -6.75
CA PRO A 218 7.88 9.00 -6.45
C PRO A 218 7.27 9.72 -7.64
N TYR A 219 8.06 10.15 -8.62
CA TYR A 219 7.53 10.78 -9.83
C TYR A 219 6.91 9.74 -10.76
N ALA A 220 7.52 8.55 -10.90
CA ALA A 220 6.94 7.43 -11.62
C ALA A 220 5.65 6.93 -10.95
N MET A 221 5.63 6.87 -9.61
CA MET A 221 4.42 6.53 -8.86
C MET A 221 3.33 7.61 -9.04
N PHE A 222 3.68 8.90 -9.01
CA PHE A 222 2.76 9.99 -9.29
C PHE A 222 2.16 9.87 -10.69
N GLU A 223 2.98 9.58 -11.70
CA GLU A 223 2.52 9.36 -13.08
C GLU A 223 1.59 8.16 -13.18
N LYS A 224 1.88 7.04 -12.47
CA LYS A 224 0.97 5.89 -12.39
C LYS A 224 -0.38 6.28 -11.81
N LEU A 225 -0.40 7.07 -10.75
CA LEU A 225 -1.63 7.45 -10.04
C LEU A 225 -2.48 8.47 -10.81
N TYR A 226 -1.84 9.49 -11.41
CA TYR A 226 -2.53 10.68 -11.92
C TYR A 226 -2.27 10.95 -13.40
N GLY A 227 -1.28 10.30 -14.00
CA GLY A 227 -0.95 10.49 -15.42
C GLY A 227 -2.13 10.15 -16.32
N GLN A 228 -2.35 11.01 -17.32
CA GLN A 228 -3.35 10.74 -18.34
C GLN A 228 -2.72 9.79 -19.38
N VAL A 229 -3.32 8.63 -19.57
CA VAL A 229 -2.91 7.74 -20.67
C VAL A 229 -3.29 8.44 -21.98
N LYS A 230 -2.27 8.93 -22.70
CA LYS A 230 -2.45 9.43 -24.07
C LYS A 230 -3.03 8.30 -24.91
N ASP A 231 -4.12 8.59 -25.63
CA ASP A 231 -4.84 7.60 -26.46
C ASP A 231 -5.44 6.39 -25.72
N GLN A 232 -6.06 6.63 -24.57
CA GLN A 232 -6.74 5.60 -23.80
C GLN A 232 -7.73 4.76 -24.63
N ALA A 233 -8.44 5.39 -25.58
CA ALA A 233 -9.35 4.69 -26.50
C ALA A 233 -8.59 3.73 -27.44
N ALA A 234 -7.39 4.10 -27.92
CA ALA A 234 -6.56 3.24 -28.74
C ALA A 234 -6.02 2.04 -27.93
N VAL A 235 -5.59 2.27 -26.68
CA VAL A 235 -5.13 1.19 -25.79
C VAL A 235 -6.26 0.20 -25.50
N ILE A 236 -7.45 0.67 -25.17
CA ILE A 236 -8.63 -0.19 -24.94
C ILE A 236 -8.96 -1.01 -26.20
N SER A 237 -8.94 -0.39 -27.37
CA SER A 237 -9.17 -1.08 -28.65
C SER A 237 -8.13 -2.16 -28.94
N ILE A 238 -6.86 -1.93 -28.59
CA ILE A 238 -5.79 -2.94 -28.72
C ILE A 238 -6.02 -4.10 -27.76
N LEU A 239 -6.41 -3.82 -26.51
CA LEU A 239 -6.71 -4.85 -25.51
C LEU A 239 -7.93 -5.71 -25.91
N ASP A 240 -8.98 -5.10 -26.44
CA ASP A 240 -10.15 -5.81 -26.99
C ASP A 240 -9.77 -6.73 -28.16
N SER A 241 -8.93 -6.23 -29.07
CA SER A 241 -8.41 -7.02 -30.19
C SER A 241 -7.56 -8.20 -29.71
N LEU A 242 -6.68 -7.95 -28.75
CA LEU A 242 -5.83 -9.00 -28.15
C LEU A 242 -6.68 -10.08 -27.47
N GLN A 243 -7.71 -9.71 -26.72
CA GLN A 243 -8.63 -10.70 -26.13
C GLN A 243 -9.32 -11.57 -27.18
N SER A 244 -9.74 -10.96 -28.29
CA SER A 244 -10.34 -11.71 -29.42
C SER A 244 -9.37 -12.74 -29.99
N ASP A 245 -8.10 -12.37 -30.16
CA ASP A 245 -7.07 -13.26 -30.69
C ASP A 245 -6.68 -14.38 -29.72
N LEU A 246 -6.59 -14.07 -28.41
CA LEU A 246 -6.35 -15.07 -27.36
C LEU A 246 -7.45 -16.14 -27.35
N LYS A 247 -8.73 -15.76 -27.50
CA LYS A 247 -9.85 -16.69 -27.59
C LYS A 247 -9.75 -17.64 -28.81
N LYS A 248 -9.29 -17.14 -29.95
CA LYS A 248 -9.10 -17.95 -31.17
C LYS A 248 -8.03 -19.02 -30.98
N VAL A 249 -6.90 -18.64 -30.34
CA VAL A 249 -5.76 -19.53 -30.14
C VAL A 249 -6.04 -20.60 -29.07
N ARG A 250 -6.89 -20.29 -28.06
CA ARG A 250 -7.22 -21.16 -26.93
C ARG A 250 -7.59 -22.59 -27.31
N SER A 251 -8.33 -22.78 -28.41
CA SER A 251 -8.82 -24.10 -28.85
C SER A 251 -7.70 -25.00 -29.37
N THR A 252 -6.55 -24.44 -29.74
CA THR A 252 -5.41 -25.16 -30.36
C THR A 252 -4.29 -25.48 -29.39
N LEU A 253 -4.38 -24.98 -28.14
CA LEU A 253 -3.32 -25.11 -27.14
C LEU A 253 -3.43 -26.36 -26.28
N SER A 254 -2.29 -26.82 -25.77
CA SER A 254 -2.20 -27.85 -24.72
C SER A 254 -2.85 -27.36 -23.43
N THR A 255 -3.11 -28.27 -22.47
CA THR A 255 -3.67 -27.90 -21.17
C THR A 255 -2.74 -26.95 -20.41
N GLU A 256 -1.44 -27.19 -20.44
CA GLU A 256 -0.43 -26.33 -19.79
C GLU A 256 -0.37 -24.92 -20.41
N ASP A 257 -0.41 -24.83 -21.73
CA ASP A 257 -0.38 -23.56 -22.42
C ASP A 257 -1.69 -22.77 -22.27
N ARG A 258 -2.84 -23.47 -22.08
CA ARG A 258 -4.10 -22.82 -21.73
C ARG A 258 -4.04 -22.13 -20.37
N VAL A 259 -3.39 -22.73 -19.37
CA VAL A 259 -3.20 -22.09 -18.06
C VAL A 259 -2.41 -20.79 -18.22
N LYS A 260 -1.31 -20.79 -18.98
CA LYS A 260 -0.53 -19.56 -19.28
C LYS A 260 -1.35 -18.51 -20.02
N LEU A 261 -2.18 -18.97 -20.96
CA LEU A 261 -3.07 -18.09 -21.72
C LEU A 261 -4.12 -17.45 -20.82
N ASP A 262 -4.73 -18.23 -19.92
CA ASP A 262 -5.75 -17.76 -18.97
C ASP A 262 -5.14 -16.72 -18.01
N GLU A 263 -3.90 -16.91 -17.56
CA GLU A 263 -3.15 -15.95 -16.76
C GLU A 263 -2.89 -14.64 -17.54
N HIS A 264 -2.51 -14.76 -18.80
CA HIS A 264 -2.29 -13.60 -19.66
C HIS A 264 -3.60 -12.84 -19.96
N GLU A 265 -4.67 -13.57 -20.22
CA GLU A 265 -6.02 -12.99 -20.39
C GLU A 265 -6.49 -12.25 -19.14
N ALA A 266 -6.25 -12.83 -17.94
CA ALA A 266 -6.56 -12.17 -16.67
C ALA A 266 -5.76 -10.87 -16.49
N PHE A 267 -4.47 -10.85 -16.86
CA PHE A 267 -3.64 -9.65 -16.84
C PHE A 267 -4.17 -8.56 -17.77
N VAL A 268 -4.52 -8.92 -19.00
CA VAL A 268 -5.09 -8.00 -20.00
C VAL A 268 -6.41 -7.40 -19.50
N ARG A 269 -7.30 -8.20 -18.91
CA ARG A 269 -8.56 -7.73 -18.31
C ARG A 269 -8.31 -6.78 -17.14
N HIS A 270 -7.30 -7.05 -16.33
CA HIS A 270 -6.92 -6.19 -15.23
C HIS A 270 -6.48 -4.80 -15.74
N MET A 271 -5.59 -4.75 -16.72
CA MET A 271 -5.17 -3.50 -17.37
C MET A 271 -6.36 -2.73 -17.96
N GLU A 272 -7.24 -3.43 -18.69
CA GLU A 272 -8.45 -2.82 -19.28
C GLU A 272 -9.35 -2.18 -18.20
N HIS A 273 -9.50 -2.89 -17.08
CA HIS A 273 -10.27 -2.38 -15.94
C HIS A 273 -9.63 -1.13 -15.33
N GLU A 274 -8.31 -1.12 -15.11
CA GLU A 274 -7.60 0.05 -14.59
C GLU A 274 -7.78 1.28 -15.49
N PHE A 275 -7.72 1.10 -16.82
CA PHE A 275 -7.93 2.18 -17.77
C PHE A 275 -9.38 2.69 -17.80
N LYS A 276 -10.36 1.80 -17.76
CA LYS A 276 -11.79 2.19 -17.71
C LYS A 276 -12.11 2.94 -16.42
N ALA A 277 -11.64 2.43 -15.28
CA ALA A 277 -11.86 3.05 -13.99
C ALA A 277 -11.19 4.45 -13.88
N ALA A 278 -10.04 4.65 -14.54
CA ALA A 278 -9.37 5.95 -14.54
C ALA A 278 -10.19 7.06 -15.20
N LYS A 279 -11.00 6.73 -16.23
CA LYS A 279 -11.81 7.71 -16.98
C LYS A 279 -12.93 8.31 -16.15
N ASP A 280 -13.54 7.51 -15.27
CA ASP A 280 -14.73 7.88 -14.53
C ASP A 280 -14.43 8.29 -13.07
N GLN A 281 -13.17 8.20 -12.65
CA GLN A 281 -12.76 8.48 -11.28
C GLN A 281 -12.77 10.00 -11.00
N LYS A 282 -13.68 10.43 -10.11
CA LYS A 282 -13.63 11.78 -9.53
C LYS A 282 -12.74 11.74 -8.30
N LEU A 283 -11.65 12.51 -8.35
CA LEU A 283 -10.77 12.69 -7.19
C LEU A 283 -11.51 13.44 -6.08
N ARG A 284 -11.34 13.00 -4.84
CA ARG A 284 -11.83 13.69 -3.63
C ARG A 284 -10.86 14.77 -3.20
N GLU A 285 -9.57 14.41 -3.23
CA GLU A 285 -8.47 15.31 -2.98
C GLU A 285 -7.63 15.47 -4.26
N PRO A 286 -7.12 16.67 -4.54
CA PRO A 286 -6.28 16.90 -5.72
C PRO A 286 -4.99 16.09 -5.65
N PRO A 287 -4.33 15.87 -6.80
CA PRO A 287 -2.96 15.34 -6.83
C PRO A 287 -2.03 16.21 -5.98
N LEU A 288 -1.06 15.56 -5.34
CA LEU A 288 -0.06 16.25 -4.52
C LEU A 288 0.92 17.04 -5.40
N GLU A 289 1.39 18.17 -4.88
CA GLU A 289 2.56 18.84 -5.45
C GLU A 289 3.82 18.19 -4.89
N LEU A 290 4.62 17.58 -5.77
CA LEU A 290 5.88 16.95 -5.37
C LEU A 290 7.04 17.93 -5.46
N GLU A 291 7.96 17.88 -4.49
CA GLU A 291 9.24 18.61 -4.59
C GLU A 291 10.01 18.10 -5.82
N ALA A 292 10.39 18.99 -6.73
CA ALA A 292 11.05 18.60 -7.97
C ALA A 292 12.54 18.28 -7.76
N GLY A 293 13.06 17.31 -8.53
CA GLY A 293 14.49 17.04 -8.63
C GLY A 293 15.09 16.23 -7.48
N ILE A 294 14.27 15.58 -6.66
CA ILE A 294 14.75 14.64 -5.64
C ILE A 294 15.14 13.36 -6.35
N ARG A 295 16.41 13.00 -6.28
CA ARG A 295 16.95 11.79 -6.90
C ARG A 295 16.85 10.62 -5.94
N GLU A 296 16.72 9.43 -6.49
CA GLU A 296 16.77 8.16 -5.78
C GLU A 296 18.22 7.86 -5.36
N ASP A 297 18.66 8.51 -4.31
CA ASP A 297 19.96 8.28 -3.70
C ASP A 297 19.82 8.11 -2.17
N ASN A 298 20.88 7.63 -1.57
CA ASN A 298 20.92 7.30 -0.15
C ASN A 298 20.58 8.50 0.75
N GLU A 299 21.11 9.69 0.42
CA GLU A 299 20.93 10.91 1.22
C GLU A 299 19.48 11.45 1.15
N ASN A 300 18.78 11.16 0.08
CA ASN A 300 17.40 11.58 -0.12
C ASN A 300 16.37 10.57 0.45
N MET A 301 16.80 9.44 0.98
CA MET A 301 15.92 8.41 1.52
C MET A 301 14.83 8.95 2.48
N PRO A 302 15.12 9.91 3.42
CA PRO A 302 14.08 10.50 4.25
C PRO A 302 13.02 11.29 3.48
N LYS A 303 13.42 11.99 2.41
CA LYS A 303 12.49 12.74 1.55
C LYS A 303 11.66 11.80 0.69
N LEU A 304 12.32 10.84 0.03
CA LEU A 304 11.67 9.81 -0.77
C LEU A 304 10.63 9.03 0.04
N SER A 305 10.96 8.65 1.28
CA SER A 305 10.04 8.00 2.20
C SER A 305 8.77 8.82 2.41
N LYS A 306 8.90 10.11 2.73
CA LYS A 306 7.74 10.99 2.95
C LYS A 306 6.91 11.18 1.68
N MET A 307 7.56 11.38 0.52
CA MET A 307 6.88 11.52 -0.76
C MET A 307 6.05 10.27 -1.08
N GLN A 308 6.62 9.07 -0.91
CA GLN A 308 5.93 7.81 -1.14
C GLN A 308 4.76 7.60 -0.15
N ILE A 309 4.96 7.90 1.12
CA ILE A 309 3.89 7.84 2.14
C ILE A 309 2.75 8.81 1.80
N ASP A 310 3.07 10.05 1.43
CA ASP A 310 2.07 11.06 1.08
C ASP A 310 1.26 10.66 -0.16
N LEU A 311 1.92 10.11 -1.21
CA LEU A 311 1.26 9.56 -2.38
C LEU A 311 0.36 8.37 -2.03
N MET A 312 0.82 7.48 -1.15
CA MET A 312 0.05 6.34 -0.67
C MET A 312 -1.22 6.80 0.06
N VAL A 313 -1.10 7.73 1.01
CA VAL A 313 -2.26 8.27 1.75
C VAL A 313 -3.22 8.96 0.80
N ASN A 314 -2.73 9.81 -0.12
CA ASN A 314 -3.59 10.48 -1.09
C ASN A 314 -4.31 9.48 -2.02
N SER A 315 -3.64 8.39 -2.43
CA SER A 315 -4.27 7.33 -3.22
C SER A 315 -5.41 6.64 -2.47
N PHE A 316 -5.26 6.43 -1.15
CA PHE A 316 -6.28 5.84 -0.28
C PHE A 316 -7.45 6.81 -0.01
N VAL A 317 -7.18 8.10 0.17
CA VAL A 317 -8.23 9.15 0.26
C VAL A 317 -9.10 9.14 -0.99
N ASN A 318 -8.49 9.00 -2.15
CA ASN A 318 -9.17 8.93 -3.43
C ASN A 318 -9.75 7.53 -3.75
N ASP A 319 -9.66 6.57 -2.82
CA ASP A 319 -10.12 5.18 -2.99
C ASP A 319 -9.57 4.53 -4.29
N MET A 320 -8.31 4.87 -4.63
CA MET A 320 -7.64 4.32 -5.81
C MET A 320 -7.17 2.89 -5.59
N ALA A 321 -6.83 2.54 -4.35
CA ALA A 321 -6.46 1.21 -3.89
C ALA A 321 -6.86 1.04 -2.42
N ARG A 322 -6.91 -0.22 -1.95
CA ARG A 322 -7.16 -0.57 -0.54
C ARG A 322 -6.08 -1.49 0.03
N VAL A 323 -5.15 -1.90 -0.79
CA VAL A 323 -3.98 -2.69 -0.42
C VAL A 323 -2.75 -1.97 -0.96
N ALA A 324 -1.75 -1.77 -0.11
CA ALA A 324 -0.46 -1.22 -0.51
C ALA A 324 0.68 -1.89 0.25
N THR A 325 1.86 -1.87 -0.35
CA THR A 325 3.12 -2.22 0.30
C THR A 325 4.09 -1.06 0.21
N LEU A 326 4.94 -0.89 1.21
CA LEU A 326 6.05 0.05 1.22
C LEU A 326 7.33 -0.68 1.58
N GLN A 327 8.17 -0.91 0.59
CA GLN A 327 9.42 -1.63 0.74
C GLN A 327 10.59 -0.64 0.86
N TYR A 328 11.31 -0.69 1.98
CA TYR A 328 12.59 0.02 2.12
C TYR A 328 13.73 -0.88 1.69
N THR A 329 14.48 -0.46 0.69
CA THR A 329 15.63 -1.17 0.15
C THR A 329 15.33 -2.66 -0.17
N CYS A 330 16.15 -3.59 0.28
CA CYS A 330 16.00 -5.03 0.07
C CYS A 330 16.56 -5.81 1.25
N SER A 331 16.39 -7.12 1.26
CA SER A 331 16.81 -8.03 2.32
C SER A 331 18.30 -7.90 2.75
N VAL A 332 19.18 -7.52 1.86
CA VAL A 332 20.59 -7.24 2.18
C VAL A 332 20.89 -5.74 2.03
N GLY A 333 19.95 -4.91 2.48
CA GLY A 333 19.94 -3.45 2.27
C GLY A 333 21.19 -2.75 2.79
N GLN A 334 21.93 -2.11 1.90
CA GLN A 334 23.20 -1.46 2.16
C GLN A 334 23.08 0.05 2.43
N ALA A 335 21.88 0.53 2.77
CA ALA A 335 21.68 1.95 3.05
C ALA A 335 22.60 2.44 4.15
N ARG A 336 23.22 3.60 3.94
CA ARG A 336 24.01 4.33 4.95
C ARG A 336 23.20 5.50 5.43
N MET A 337 22.74 5.44 6.67
CA MET A 337 21.87 6.46 7.23
C MET A 337 22.66 7.60 7.86
N SER A 338 23.44 8.32 7.03
CA SER A 338 24.30 9.44 7.42
C SER A 338 23.56 10.55 8.15
N TRP A 339 22.28 10.80 7.80
CA TRP A 339 21.42 11.76 8.50
C TRP A 339 21.12 11.38 9.97
N LEU A 340 21.37 10.12 10.37
CA LEU A 340 21.31 9.66 11.77
C LEU A 340 22.68 9.69 12.45
N GLY A 341 23.73 10.14 11.74
CA GLY A 341 25.11 10.07 12.18
C GLY A 341 25.74 8.68 12.07
N VAL A 342 25.08 7.74 11.37
CA VAL A 342 25.54 6.37 11.16
C VAL A 342 26.45 6.33 9.93
N LYS A 343 27.66 5.80 10.09
CA LYS A 343 28.69 5.79 9.03
C LYS A 343 28.70 4.51 8.20
N GLU A 344 28.49 3.39 8.86
CA GLU A 344 28.49 2.08 8.22
C GLU A 344 27.14 1.77 7.56
N SER A 345 27.13 0.81 6.62
CA SER A 345 25.89 0.36 5.99
C SER A 345 25.03 -0.45 6.96
N HIS A 346 23.73 -0.37 6.80
CA HIS A 346 22.77 -1.09 7.65
C HIS A 346 23.06 -2.60 7.69
N HIS A 347 23.30 -3.22 6.53
CA HIS A 347 23.58 -4.65 6.45
C HIS A 347 24.91 -5.02 7.14
N THR A 348 25.97 -4.21 6.99
CA THR A 348 27.23 -4.44 7.69
C THR A 348 27.04 -4.42 9.21
N LEU A 349 26.34 -3.39 9.71
CA LEU A 349 26.02 -3.27 11.13
C LEU A 349 25.19 -4.44 11.66
N SER A 350 24.24 -4.94 10.87
CA SER A 350 23.35 -6.03 11.28
C SER A 350 24.09 -7.34 11.59
N HIS A 351 25.29 -7.54 11.04
CA HIS A 351 26.15 -8.69 11.33
C HIS A 351 26.98 -8.54 12.60
N GLU A 352 27.05 -7.35 13.20
CA GLU A 352 27.81 -7.12 14.41
C GLU A 352 27.18 -7.83 15.62
N PRO A 353 28.01 -8.44 16.49
CA PRO A 353 27.49 -9.17 17.64
C PRO A 353 26.79 -8.23 18.63
N GLY A 354 25.82 -8.75 19.37
CA GLY A 354 25.06 -8.00 20.40
C GLY A 354 25.93 -7.42 21.54
N THR A 355 27.21 -7.77 21.58
CA THR A 355 28.24 -7.23 22.52
C THR A 355 28.96 -6.00 21.99
N ASN A 356 28.77 -5.64 20.71
CA ASN A 356 29.28 -4.40 20.13
C ASN A 356 28.27 -3.27 20.37
N ASP A 357 28.41 -2.57 21.51
CA ASP A 357 27.48 -1.53 21.93
C ASP A 357 27.36 -0.37 20.91
N GLU A 358 28.46 -0.01 20.23
CA GLU A 358 28.43 1.06 19.20
C GLU A 358 27.54 0.66 18.03
N ALA A 359 27.76 -0.53 17.47
CA ALA A 359 26.95 -1.05 16.37
C ALA A 359 25.49 -1.25 16.79
N GLN A 360 25.23 -1.76 18.02
CA GLN A 360 23.89 -1.93 18.53
C GLN A 360 23.15 -0.58 18.68
N ASN A 361 23.85 0.46 19.15
CA ASN A 361 23.27 1.80 19.26
C ASN A 361 22.95 2.39 17.88
N ASP A 362 23.78 2.17 16.88
CA ASP A 362 23.52 2.62 15.51
C ASP A 362 22.36 1.84 14.88
N LEU A 363 22.25 0.52 15.11
CA LEU A 363 21.11 -0.28 14.70
C LEU A 363 19.79 0.18 15.38
N ILE A 364 19.83 0.56 16.66
CA ILE A 364 18.68 1.12 17.37
C ILE A 364 18.23 2.43 16.71
N LYS A 365 19.14 3.34 16.35
CA LYS A 365 18.81 4.58 15.63
C LYS A 365 18.15 4.27 14.27
N ILE A 366 18.70 3.32 13.51
CA ILE A 366 18.16 2.88 12.22
C ILE A 366 16.75 2.30 12.37
N ASN A 367 16.56 1.36 13.30
CA ASN A 367 15.26 0.76 13.53
C ASN A 367 14.23 1.79 14.06
N THR A 368 14.67 2.75 14.90
CA THR A 368 13.83 3.86 15.38
C THR A 368 13.38 4.74 14.22
N TRP A 369 14.26 5.03 13.25
CA TRP A 369 13.88 5.77 12.07
C TRP A 369 12.76 5.09 11.26
N TYR A 370 12.79 3.76 11.11
CA TYR A 370 11.68 3.03 10.48
C TYR A 370 10.38 3.12 11.30
N ALA A 371 10.47 3.07 12.63
CA ALA A 371 9.32 3.31 13.49
C ALA A 371 8.75 4.73 13.34
N GLU A 372 9.61 5.74 13.14
CA GLU A 372 9.19 7.12 12.83
C GLU A 372 8.45 7.22 11.50
N GLN A 373 8.87 6.45 10.47
CA GLN A 373 8.15 6.43 9.20
C GLN A 373 6.76 5.79 9.36
N MET A 374 6.65 4.71 10.13
CA MET A 374 5.35 4.12 10.49
C MET A 374 4.48 5.10 11.28
N ALA A 375 5.05 5.81 12.25
CA ALA A 375 4.34 6.82 13.03
C ALA A 375 3.86 8.00 12.16
N TYR A 376 4.69 8.42 11.20
CA TYR A 376 4.31 9.45 10.22
C TYR A 376 3.12 9.00 9.37
N LEU A 377 3.16 7.79 8.85
CA LEU A 377 2.05 7.19 8.08
C LEU A 377 0.78 7.10 8.94
N ALA A 378 0.90 6.57 10.17
CA ALA A 378 -0.22 6.46 11.11
C ALA A 378 -0.83 7.83 11.44
N LYS A 379 0.02 8.86 11.63
CA LYS A 379 -0.45 10.22 11.87
C LYS A 379 -1.21 10.79 10.67
N LYS A 380 -0.70 10.63 9.45
CA LYS A 380 -1.39 11.08 8.24
C LYS A 380 -2.78 10.45 8.12
N LEU A 381 -2.89 9.14 8.37
CA LEU A 381 -4.18 8.44 8.33
C LEU A 381 -5.11 8.84 9.50
N ALA A 382 -4.56 9.11 10.69
CA ALA A 382 -5.33 9.56 11.84
C ALA A 382 -5.87 10.98 11.66
N ASP A 383 -5.10 11.85 11.03
CA ASP A 383 -5.49 13.24 10.73
C ASP A 383 -6.48 13.34 9.55
N THR A 384 -6.68 12.26 8.81
CA THR A 384 -7.57 12.22 7.63
C THR A 384 -8.91 11.58 8.00
N PRO A 385 -10.04 12.33 7.94
CA PRO A 385 -11.35 11.76 8.25
C PRO A 385 -11.83 10.80 7.17
N GLU A 386 -12.54 9.73 7.56
CA GLU A 386 -13.27 8.91 6.61
C GLU A 386 -14.38 9.71 5.92
N PRO A 387 -14.57 9.55 4.61
CA PRO A 387 -15.56 10.32 3.86
C PRO A 387 -17.01 10.10 4.31
N ASP A 388 -17.30 8.96 4.94
CA ASP A 388 -18.63 8.62 5.48
C ASP A 388 -18.84 9.09 6.92
N GLY A 389 -17.84 9.72 7.54
CA GLY A 389 -17.89 10.22 8.91
C GLY A 389 -17.73 9.13 9.98
N SER A 390 -17.27 7.93 9.63
CA SER A 390 -17.10 6.79 10.55
C SER A 390 -15.83 6.86 11.41
N GLY A 391 -15.15 7.99 11.43
CA GLY A 391 -13.91 8.21 12.18
C GLY A 391 -12.77 8.70 11.30
N SER A 392 -11.55 8.33 11.64
CA SER A 392 -10.35 8.60 10.84
C SER A 392 -10.05 7.42 9.88
N MET A 393 -9.26 7.69 8.84
CA MET A 393 -8.80 6.61 7.96
C MET A 393 -7.98 5.55 8.72
N LEU A 394 -7.29 5.92 9.80
CA LEU A 394 -6.55 4.96 10.62
C LEU A 394 -7.48 3.95 11.32
N ASP A 395 -8.71 4.33 11.64
CA ASP A 395 -9.69 3.43 12.25
C ASP A 395 -10.10 2.27 11.34
N HIS A 396 -9.93 2.45 10.02
CA HIS A 396 -10.29 1.48 8.99
C HIS A 396 -9.09 1.03 8.14
N THR A 397 -7.88 1.41 8.52
CA THR A 397 -6.63 0.98 7.89
C THR A 397 -5.79 0.21 8.89
N THR A 398 -5.18 -0.87 8.45
CA THR A 398 -4.18 -1.62 9.21
C THR A 398 -2.82 -1.43 8.57
N ILE A 399 -1.87 -0.90 9.34
CA ILE A 399 -0.47 -0.80 8.97
C ILE A 399 0.26 -1.96 9.65
N ILE A 400 0.92 -2.81 8.89
CA ILE A 400 1.71 -3.94 9.37
C ILE A 400 3.18 -3.64 9.07
N TRP A 401 4.00 -3.40 10.09
CA TRP A 401 5.44 -3.30 9.94
C TRP A 401 6.10 -4.64 10.24
N THR A 402 6.89 -5.11 9.31
CA THR A 402 7.59 -6.40 9.40
C THR A 402 9.01 -6.32 8.81
N ASN A 403 9.77 -7.40 8.94
CA ASN A 403 11.17 -7.54 8.52
C ASN A 403 11.38 -8.98 8.03
N GLU A 404 12.42 -9.21 7.24
CA GLU A 404 12.77 -10.56 6.77
C GLU A 404 13.43 -11.43 7.84
N LEU A 405 14.06 -10.81 8.85
CA LEU A 405 14.75 -11.50 9.93
C LEU A 405 14.24 -11.06 11.30
N GLY A 406 14.28 -11.95 12.27
CA GLY A 406 14.07 -11.60 13.68
C GLY A 406 15.26 -10.83 14.27
N GLU A 407 16.47 -11.20 13.89
CA GLU A 407 17.72 -10.55 14.28
C GLU A 407 18.76 -10.73 13.17
N GLY A 408 19.45 -9.66 12.81
CA GLY A 408 20.42 -9.67 11.70
C GLY A 408 21.64 -10.56 11.95
N ALA A 409 22.28 -10.44 13.11
CA ALA A 409 23.51 -11.17 13.41
C ALA A 409 23.35 -12.70 13.37
N SER A 410 22.21 -13.22 13.76
CA SER A 410 21.89 -14.65 13.75
C SER A 410 21.20 -15.13 12.49
N HIS A 411 20.77 -14.22 11.61
CA HIS A 411 19.93 -14.50 10.44
C HIS A 411 18.69 -15.35 10.78
N THR A 412 18.15 -15.17 11.98
CA THR A 412 17.03 -16.00 12.44
C THR A 412 15.74 -15.64 11.73
N LEU A 413 15.00 -16.65 11.33
CA LEU A 413 13.61 -16.56 10.82
C LEU A 413 12.58 -16.78 11.94
N ASN A 414 13.02 -16.86 13.20
CA ASN A 414 12.14 -16.87 14.36
C ASN A 414 11.93 -15.46 14.88
N ASP A 415 10.81 -15.26 15.57
CA ASP A 415 10.44 -13.96 16.15
C ASP A 415 10.51 -12.83 15.09
N ILE A 416 10.00 -13.08 13.89
CA ILE A 416 9.91 -12.05 12.84
C ILE A 416 9.17 -10.84 13.41
N PRO A 417 9.76 -9.64 13.32
CA PRO A 417 9.13 -8.43 13.85
C PRO A 417 7.75 -8.21 13.24
N LEU A 418 6.76 -8.03 14.11
CA LEU A 418 5.41 -7.76 13.71
C LEU A 418 4.79 -6.70 14.63
N THR A 419 4.71 -5.49 14.12
CA THR A 419 4.01 -4.39 14.78
C THR A 419 2.87 -3.92 13.89
N ILE A 420 1.67 -3.83 14.47
CA ILE A 420 0.44 -3.51 13.76
C ILE A 420 -0.15 -2.24 14.39
N VAL A 421 -0.52 -1.26 13.55
CA VAL A 421 -1.16 -0.02 13.99
C VAL A 421 -2.42 0.22 13.18
N GLY A 422 -3.51 0.61 13.86
CA GLY A 422 -4.81 0.95 13.26
C GLY A 422 -5.89 -0.09 13.47
N GLY A 423 -7.11 0.19 12.98
CA GLY A 423 -8.31 -0.58 13.32
C GLY A 423 -8.87 -1.47 12.21
N GLY A 424 -8.26 -1.49 11.02
CA GLY A 424 -8.87 -2.07 9.81
C GLY A 424 -9.22 -3.56 9.87
N LEU A 425 -8.51 -4.36 10.66
CA LEU A 425 -8.76 -5.81 10.77
C LEU A 425 -9.73 -6.18 11.89
N GLY A 426 -10.10 -5.23 12.78
CA GLY A 426 -10.98 -5.51 13.90
C GLY A 426 -10.34 -6.40 14.98
N TRP A 427 -9.01 -6.43 15.04
CA TRP A 427 -8.25 -7.14 16.07
C TRP A 427 -8.19 -6.35 17.38
N GLU A 428 -7.91 -7.06 18.48
CA GLU A 428 -7.72 -6.44 19.80
C GLU A 428 -6.40 -5.68 19.85
N MET A 429 -6.49 -4.36 19.78
CA MET A 429 -5.35 -3.44 19.78
C MET A 429 -4.99 -2.97 21.20
N GLY A 430 -3.92 -2.16 21.33
CA GLY A 430 -3.45 -1.60 22.60
C GLY A 430 -2.81 -2.65 23.52
N ARG A 431 -2.05 -3.59 22.93
CA ARG A 431 -1.40 -4.67 23.72
C ARG A 431 -0.16 -5.25 23.06
N SER A 432 0.62 -5.94 23.88
CA SER A 432 1.73 -6.81 23.44
C SER A 432 1.28 -8.27 23.58
N LEU A 433 1.37 -9.02 22.47
CA LEU A 433 1.00 -10.43 22.40
C LEU A 433 2.26 -11.28 22.25
N GLN A 434 2.41 -12.31 23.12
CA GLN A 434 3.53 -13.25 23.07
C GLN A 434 3.01 -14.64 22.71
N LEU A 435 3.26 -15.06 21.48
CA LEU A 435 2.90 -16.37 20.93
C LEU A 435 4.06 -17.36 21.10
N LYS A 436 3.74 -18.66 21.04
CA LYS A 436 4.75 -19.71 21.17
C LYS A 436 5.13 -20.27 19.79
N SER A 437 6.00 -19.56 19.06
CA SER A 437 6.57 -20.02 17.79
C SER A 437 5.51 -20.48 16.77
N VAL A 438 4.56 -19.59 16.45
CA VAL A 438 3.54 -19.81 15.44
C VAL A 438 4.08 -19.48 14.05
N THR A 439 3.56 -20.15 13.03
CA THR A 439 3.97 -19.86 11.65
C THR A 439 3.32 -18.59 11.12
N HIS A 440 4.04 -17.83 10.29
CA HIS A 440 3.47 -16.66 9.63
C HIS A 440 2.35 -17.03 8.64
N ASN A 441 2.27 -18.28 8.15
CA ASN A 441 1.13 -18.78 7.36
C ASN A 441 -0.20 -18.61 8.12
N ARG A 442 -0.23 -18.90 9.43
CA ARG A 442 -1.41 -18.73 10.28
C ARG A 442 -1.78 -17.24 10.44
N LEU A 443 -0.77 -16.36 10.52
CA LEU A 443 -1.00 -14.91 10.50
C LEU A 443 -1.64 -14.48 9.17
N HIS A 444 -1.13 -14.95 8.04
CA HIS A 444 -1.69 -14.65 6.71
C HIS A 444 -3.13 -15.11 6.58
N MET A 445 -3.47 -16.32 7.06
CA MET A 445 -4.85 -16.79 7.14
C MET A 445 -5.70 -15.86 8.02
N SER A 446 -5.18 -15.40 9.15
CA SER A 446 -5.89 -14.48 10.04
C SER A 446 -6.15 -13.11 9.38
N ILE A 447 -5.21 -12.61 8.58
CA ILE A 447 -5.39 -11.40 7.76
C ILE A 447 -6.51 -11.64 6.74
N ALA A 448 -6.47 -12.74 5.99
CA ALA A 448 -7.49 -13.06 4.99
C ALA A 448 -8.89 -13.15 5.61
N HIS A 449 -9.03 -13.87 6.72
CA HIS A 449 -10.30 -13.99 7.45
C HIS A 449 -10.81 -12.64 7.98
N ALA A 450 -9.91 -11.77 8.45
CA ALA A 450 -10.29 -10.43 8.92
C ALA A 450 -10.83 -9.54 7.79
N PHE A 451 -10.42 -9.78 6.53
CA PHE A 451 -11.00 -9.16 5.35
C PHE A 451 -12.33 -9.80 4.93
N GLY A 452 -12.72 -10.93 5.52
CA GLY A 452 -13.89 -11.71 5.15
C GLY A 452 -13.61 -12.78 4.10
N HIS A 453 -12.34 -12.99 3.75
CA HIS A 453 -11.88 -14.02 2.83
C HIS A 453 -11.45 -15.26 3.60
N HIS A 454 -12.37 -16.21 3.78
CA HIS A 454 -12.17 -17.42 4.56
C HIS A 454 -11.45 -18.48 3.74
N VAL A 455 -10.12 -18.47 3.83
CA VAL A 455 -9.26 -19.50 3.20
C VAL A 455 -8.98 -20.64 4.17
N ASP A 456 -8.94 -21.87 3.66
CA ASP A 456 -8.62 -23.07 4.47
C ASP A 456 -7.10 -23.22 4.68
N HIS A 457 -6.29 -22.62 3.80
CA HIS A 457 -4.84 -22.60 3.89
C HIS A 457 -4.29 -21.38 3.14
N PHE A 458 -3.06 -20.97 3.49
CA PHE A 458 -2.31 -19.94 2.76
C PHE A 458 -0.83 -20.32 2.69
N GLY A 459 -0.23 -20.20 1.50
CA GLY A 459 1.13 -20.66 1.23
C GLY A 459 1.23 -22.18 1.31
N ASN A 460 2.28 -22.70 1.98
CA ASN A 460 2.45 -24.14 2.16
C ASN A 460 1.48 -24.69 3.23
N PRO A 461 0.57 -25.62 2.87
CA PRO A 461 -0.43 -26.16 3.79
C PRO A 461 0.17 -26.82 5.06
N ASN A 462 1.39 -27.34 4.99
CA ASN A 462 2.05 -27.98 6.13
C ASN A 462 2.35 -26.98 7.27
N PHE A 463 2.34 -25.69 7.00
CA PHE A 463 2.58 -24.62 7.97
C PHE A 463 1.30 -23.90 8.42
N CYS A 464 0.13 -24.30 7.93
CA CYS A 464 -1.14 -23.69 8.32
C CYS A 464 -1.68 -24.19 9.68
N GLY A 465 -1.20 -25.33 10.18
CA GLY A 465 -1.49 -25.85 11.53
C GLY A 465 -2.98 -25.90 11.83
N GLU A 466 -3.40 -25.28 12.94
CA GLU A 466 -4.79 -25.19 13.38
C GLU A 466 -5.57 -24.03 12.73
N GLY A 467 -5.06 -23.43 11.66
CA GLY A 467 -5.69 -22.30 10.97
C GLY A 467 -5.34 -20.94 11.56
N VAL A 468 -6.31 -20.04 11.61
CA VAL A 468 -6.14 -18.67 12.10
C VAL A 468 -5.63 -18.60 13.55
N LEU A 469 -5.13 -17.45 13.95
CA LEU A 469 -4.66 -17.15 15.31
C LEU A 469 -5.82 -16.52 16.11
N PRO A 470 -6.52 -17.26 16.97
CA PRO A 470 -7.64 -16.72 17.75
C PRO A 470 -7.20 -15.65 18.74
N GLU A 471 -5.93 -15.68 19.16
CA GLU A 471 -5.36 -14.72 20.10
C GLU A 471 -5.37 -13.28 19.55
N LEU A 472 -5.50 -13.08 18.25
CA LEU A 472 -5.59 -11.75 17.64
C LEU A 472 -6.93 -11.06 17.91
N THR A 473 -8.00 -11.83 18.12
CA THR A 473 -9.38 -11.34 18.31
C THR A 473 -9.88 -11.48 19.74
N THR A 474 -9.20 -12.24 20.60
CA THR A 474 -9.57 -12.43 22.02
C THR A 474 -8.72 -11.55 22.93
N ALA A 475 -9.39 -10.93 23.92
CA ALA A 475 -8.72 -10.12 24.96
C ALA A 475 -7.95 -10.98 25.96
#